data_51826ccf825cbd29da6be7bd2262d472
#
_entry.id   51826ccf825cbd29da6be7bd2262d472
#
_cell.length_a   1.000
_cell.length_b   1.000
_cell.length_c   1.000
_cell.angle_alpha   90.00
_cell.angle_beta   90.00
_cell.angle_gamma   90.00
#
_symmetry.space_group_name_H-M   'P 1'
#
loop_
_entity.id
_entity.type
_entity.pdbx_description
1 polymer ?
#
loop_
_entity_poly.entity_id
_entity_poly.type
_entity_poly.pdbx_seq_one_letter_code
_entity_poly.pdbx_strand_id
1 'polypeptide(L)'
;GVELRFEGLNNSKAWSFAIEDPTLSKTFHKKFSILANLSIASSGNYRNPGHILDPNTYEPSKTNLLSVTVIDEDSTTLADAWATALFASKREDWLNLANVNNLNAYFIYDEDQKIKFISTSKWSDLVE
;
A
#
# COMPACT_ATOMS: atom_id res chain seq x y z
N GLY A 1 -3.36 -3.84 9.18
CA GLY A 1 -2.51 -2.91 8.47
C GLY A 1 -1.36 -2.39 9.31
N VAL A 2 -0.41 -1.77 8.66
CA VAL A 2 0.74 -1.14 9.31
C VAL A 2 0.71 0.34 8.97
N GLU A 3 0.92 1.19 9.97
CA GLU A 3 0.95 2.64 9.79
C GLU A 3 2.24 3.18 10.43
N LEU A 4 2.97 3.99 9.67
CA LEU A 4 4.25 4.56 10.11
C LEU A 4 4.35 6.02 9.67
N ARG A 5 4.99 6.84 10.50
CA ARG A 5 5.37 8.21 10.14
C ARG A 5 6.88 8.33 10.17
N PHE A 6 7.45 8.91 9.11
CA PHE A 6 8.88 9.17 9.00
C PHE A 6 9.14 10.67 8.89
N GLU A 7 10.08 11.14 9.70
CA GLU A 7 10.51 12.54 9.67
C GLU A 7 12.03 12.63 9.82
N GLY A 8 12.62 13.60 9.13
CA GLY A 8 14.06 13.84 9.21
C GLY A 8 14.89 12.67 8.70
N LEU A 9 16.03 12.48 9.31
CA LEU A 9 17.01 11.46 8.94
C LEU A 9 17.29 10.52 10.11
N ASN A 10 17.67 9.31 9.79
CA ASN A 10 18.13 8.31 10.73
C ASN A 10 19.66 8.38 10.81
N ASN A 11 20.21 9.06 11.82
CA ASN A 11 21.66 9.23 12.00
C ASN A 11 22.36 9.71 10.71
N SER A 12 21.84 10.80 10.12
CA SER A 12 22.35 11.40 8.88
C SER A 12 22.13 10.56 7.62
N LYS A 13 21.33 9.51 7.73
CA LYS A 13 20.96 8.64 6.58
C LYS A 13 19.46 8.70 6.36
N ALA A 14 19.02 8.49 5.12
CA ALA A 14 17.61 8.38 4.82
C ALA A 14 16.99 7.18 5.56
N TRP A 15 15.76 7.35 6.04
CA TRP A 15 14.97 6.24 6.52
C TRP A 15 14.67 5.29 5.37
N SER A 16 14.40 4.06 5.69
CA SER A 16 13.95 3.07 4.70
C SER A 16 12.82 2.24 5.28
N PHE A 17 12.01 1.68 4.41
CA PHE A 17 10.99 0.69 4.78
C PHE A 17 10.97 -0.43 3.76
N ALA A 18 10.43 -1.56 4.16
CA ALA A 18 10.27 -2.70 3.27
C ALA A 18 8.80 -3.11 3.22
N ILE A 19 8.31 -3.43 2.03
CA ILE A 19 7.01 -4.04 1.85
C ILE A 19 7.18 -5.54 1.98
N GLU A 20 6.42 -6.15 2.90
CA GLU A 20 6.46 -7.61 3.08
C GLU A 20 5.96 -8.34 1.85
N ASP A 21 6.53 -9.51 1.60
CA ASP A 21 5.98 -10.43 0.61
C ASP A 21 4.66 -10.97 1.14
N PRO A 22 3.53 -10.73 0.45
CA PRO A 22 2.22 -11.16 0.96
C PRO A 22 2.02 -12.67 0.92
N THR A 23 2.91 -13.43 0.29
CA THR A 23 2.80 -14.87 0.15
C THR A 23 3.77 -15.64 1.05
N LEU A 24 4.87 -15.01 1.48
CA LEU A 24 5.91 -15.63 2.29
C LEU A 24 6.13 -14.83 3.56
N SER A 25 5.78 -15.45 4.70
CA SER A 25 6.00 -14.85 6.02
C SER A 25 7.47 -14.49 6.24
N LYS A 26 7.72 -13.33 6.86
CA LYS A 26 9.07 -12.84 7.22
C LYS A 26 9.99 -12.60 6.02
N THR A 27 9.44 -12.47 4.83
CA THR A 27 10.18 -12.17 3.61
C THR A 27 9.73 -10.81 3.08
N PHE A 28 10.65 -10.03 2.51
CA PHE A 28 10.33 -8.73 1.93
C PHE A 28 10.14 -8.85 0.43
N HIS A 29 9.13 -8.15 -0.08
CA HIS A 29 8.93 -7.98 -1.51
C HIS A 29 9.96 -6.98 -2.07
N LYS A 30 10.06 -5.80 -1.44
CA LYS A 30 10.98 -4.76 -1.88
C LYS A 30 11.25 -3.76 -0.74
N LYS A 31 12.46 -3.20 -0.74
CA LYS A 31 12.89 -2.15 0.19
C LYS A 31 12.96 -0.82 -0.53
N PHE A 32 12.51 0.24 0.13
CA PHE A 32 12.52 1.60 -0.41
C PHE A 32 13.24 2.55 0.54
N SER A 33 14.01 3.48 -0.02
CA SER A 33 14.57 4.61 0.71
C SER A 33 13.60 5.79 0.65
N ILE A 34 13.47 6.53 1.74
CA ILE A 34 12.50 7.62 1.90
C ILE A 34 13.16 8.95 1.56
N LEU A 35 12.59 9.68 0.61
CA LEU A 35 13.14 10.93 0.08
C LEU A 35 12.57 12.18 0.73
N ALA A 36 11.51 12.05 1.56
CA ALA A 36 10.84 13.19 2.19
C ALA A 36 10.20 12.75 3.51
N ASN A 37 9.71 13.71 4.30
CA ASN A 37 8.86 13.38 5.44
C ASN A 37 7.54 12.83 4.92
N LEU A 38 7.10 11.69 5.42
CA LEU A 38 5.89 11.06 4.92
C LEU A 38 5.31 10.05 5.91
N SER A 39 4.04 9.75 5.71
CA SER A 39 3.33 8.68 6.39
C SER A 39 3.06 7.53 5.41
N ILE A 40 3.12 6.32 5.92
CA ILE A 40 2.90 5.10 5.14
C ILE A 40 1.84 4.27 5.85
N ALA A 41 0.89 3.75 5.08
CA ALA A 41 -0.05 2.76 5.58
C ALA A 41 -0.20 1.63 4.56
N SER A 42 -0.32 0.41 5.05
CA SER A 42 -0.53 -0.77 4.22
C SER A 42 -1.75 -1.54 4.67
N SER A 43 -2.53 -2.01 3.71
CA SER A 43 -3.63 -2.95 3.93
C SER A 43 -3.40 -4.20 3.09
N GLY A 44 -3.74 -5.35 3.65
CA GLY A 44 -3.58 -6.63 2.97
C GLY A 44 -4.34 -7.73 3.71
N ASN A 45 -4.52 -8.88 3.07
CA ASN A 45 -5.25 -9.98 3.66
C ASN A 45 -4.39 -11.18 4.07
N TYR A 46 -3.09 -11.05 3.95
CA TYR A 46 -2.17 -12.14 4.27
C TYR A 46 -2.03 -12.39 5.78
N ARG A 47 -2.31 -11.39 6.64
CA ARG A 47 -2.28 -11.52 8.10
C ARG A 47 -3.66 -11.72 8.71
N ASN A 48 -4.68 -11.02 8.16
CA ASN A 48 -6.06 -11.03 8.64
C ASN A 48 -7.02 -11.19 7.46
N PRO A 49 -7.09 -12.38 6.84
CA PRO A 49 -7.97 -12.58 5.70
C PRO A 49 -9.42 -12.23 6.03
N GLY A 50 -10.06 -11.46 5.14
CA GLY A 50 -11.47 -11.14 5.26
C GLY A 50 -11.84 -10.02 6.24
N HIS A 51 -10.87 -9.32 6.85
CA HIS A 51 -11.17 -8.22 7.77
C HIS A 51 -11.68 -6.95 7.05
N ILE A 52 -11.39 -6.80 5.76
CA ILE A 52 -11.88 -5.68 4.96
C ILE A 52 -13.10 -6.13 4.18
N LEU A 53 -14.20 -5.40 4.35
CA LEU A 53 -15.47 -5.73 3.71
C LEU A 53 -15.64 -4.97 2.39
N ASP A 54 -16.24 -5.63 1.41
CA ASP A 54 -16.69 -4.98 0.19
C ASP A 54 -17.88 -4.09 0.53
N PRO A 55 -17.85 -2.78 0.23
CA PRO A 55 -18.95 -1.87 0.59
C PRO A 55 -20.26 -2.16 -0.14
N ASN A 56 -20.22 -2.92 -1.23
CA ASN A 56 -21.43 -3.25 -2.00
C ASN A 56 -22.13 -4.51 -1.48
N THR A 57 -21.40 -5.48 -0.96
CA THR A 57 -21.93 -6.78 -0.55
C THR A 57 -21.90 -7.01 0.95
N TYR A 58 -21.14 -6.21 1.70
CA TYR A 58 -20.87 -6.39 3.14
C TYR A 58 -20.23 -7.74 3.47
N GLU A 59 -19.64 -8.40 2.47
CA GLU A 59 -18.87 -9.62 2.63
C GLU A 59 -17.37 -9.31 2.56
N PRO A 60 -16.49 -10.23 3.02
CA PRO A 60 -15.06 -10.06 2.83
C PRO A 60 -14.70 -9.76 1.38
N SER A 61 -13.84 -8.79 1.16
CA SER A 61 -13.46 -8.35 -0.19
C SER A 61 -12.86 -9.51 -0.98
N LYS A 62 -13.39 -9.77 -2.17
CA LYS A 62 -12.96 -10.85 -3.08
C LYS A 62 -12.11 -10.26 -4.19
N THR A 63 -10.99 -9.68 -3.83
CA THR A 63 -10.05 -9.11 -4.79
C THR A 63 -8.83 -10.03 -4.95
N ASN A 64 -8.18 -9.98 -6.11
CA ASN A 64 -6.86 -10.58 -6.28
C ASN A 64 -5.74 -9.68 -5.73
N LEU A 65 -6.06 -8.54 -5.17
CA LEU A 65 -5.13 -7.66 -4.50
C LEU A 65 -4.67 -8.29 -3.20
N LEU A 66 -3.36 -8.45 -3.04
CA LEU A 66 -2.74 -9.04 -1.87
C LEU A 66 -2.34 -7.97 -0.85
N SER A 67 -1.83 -6.84 -1.32
CA SER A 67 -1.57 -5.71 -0.45
C SER A 67 -1.57 -4.41 -1.24
N VAL A 68 -1.87 -3.31 -0.54
CA VAL A 68 -1.70 -1.96 -1.06
C VAL A 68 -1.02 -1.11 -0.01
N THR A 69 -0.03 -0.34 -0.44
CA THR A 69 0.69 0.60 0.41
C THR A 69 0.44 2.01 -0.11
N VAL A 70 0.01 2.90 0.77
CA VAL A 70 -0.28 4.31 0.43
C VAL A 70 0.67 5.20 1.20
N ILE A 71 1.21 6.20 0.51
CA ILE A 71 2.04 7.24 1.11
C ILE A 71 1.27 8.55 1.09
N ASP A 72 1.28 9.25 2.23
CA ASP A 72 0.76 10.61 2.35
C ASP A 72 1.81 11.46 3.06
N GLU A 73 2.14 12.61 2.51
CA GLU A 73 3.16 13.48 3.09
C GLU A 73 2.73 14.11 4.41
N ASP A 74 1.44 14.26 4.64
CA ASP A 74 0.91 15.04 5.75
C ASP A 74 0.20 14.21 6.80
N SER A 75 -0.48 13.13 6.44
CA SER A 75 -1.41 12.46 7.37
C SER A 75 -1.33 10.94 7.32
N THR A 76 -1.00 10.34 8.47
CA THR A 76 -1.05 8.89 8.66
C THR A 76 -2.49 8.38 8.58
N THR A 77 -3.44 9.13 9.12
CA THR A 77 -4.86 8.79 9.07
C THR A 77 -5.39 8.72 7.65
N LEU A 78 -5.01 9.67 6.79
CA LEU A 78 -5.42 9.65 5.38
C LEU A 78 -4.77 8.49 4.63
N ALA A 79 -3.49 8.21 4.87
CA ALA A 79 -2.81 7.06 4.25
C ALA A 79 -3.53 5.76 4.61
N ASP A 80 -3.88 5.56 5.87
CA ASP A 80 -4.59 4.37 6.34
C ASP A 80 -5.99 4.27 5.72
N ALA A 81 -6.75 5.35 5.72
CA ALA A 81 -8.10 5.37 5.15
C ALA A 81 -8.08 5.02 3.65
N TRP A 82 -7.14 5.57 2.89
CA TRP A 82 -7.01 5.29 1.47
C TRP A 82 -6.52 3.87 1.19
N ALA A 83 -5.58 3.35 2.00
CA ALA A 83 -5.14 1.97 1.85
C ALA A 83 -6.32 1.00 2.03
N THR A 84 -7.17 1.23 3.01
CA THR A 84 -8.37 0.43 3.25
C THR A 84 -9.37 0.56 2.10
N ALA A 85 -9.63 1.78 1.64
CA ALA A 85 -10.57 2.02 0.54
C ALA A 85 -10.10 1.37 -0.77
N LEU A 86 -8.82 1.50 -1.10
CA LEU A 86 -8.25 0.87 -2.30
C LEU A 86 -8.29 -0.65 -2.21
N PHE A 87 -7.99 -1.21 -1.04
CA PHE A 87 -8.04 -2.66 -0.86
C PHE A 87 -9.46 -3.21 -1.06
N ALA A 88 -10.48 -2.46 -0.70
CA ALA A 88 -11.88 -2.84 -0.87
C ALA A 88 -12.41 -2.58 -2.29
N SER A 89 -11.67 -1.88 -3.15
CA SER A 89 -12.13 -1.53 -4.50
C SER A 89 -11.91 -2.67 -5.50
N LYS A 90 -12.54 -2.54 -6.67
CA LYS A 90 -12.39 -3.51 -7.75
C LYS A 90 -11.10 -3.30 -8.52
N ARG A 91 -10.57 -4.37 -9.12
CA ARG A 91 -9.33 -4.34 -9.90
C ARG A 91 -9.31 -3.22 -10.95
N GLU A 92 -10.39 -3.05 -11.68
CA GLU A 92 -10.49 -2.04 -12.73
C GLU A 92 -10.49 -0.61 -12.20
N ASP A 93 -10.74 -0.41 -10.90
CA ASP A 93 -10.84 0.91 -10.30
C ASP A 93 -9.57 1.37 -9.58
N TRP A 94 -8.63 0.48 -9.29
CA TRP A 94 -7.45 0.79 -8.45
C TRP A 94 -6.68 2.03 -8.92
N LEU A 95 -6.17 2.00 -10.13
CA LEU A 95 -5.35 3.09 -10.64
C LEU A 95 -6.16 4.35 -10.87
N ASN A 96 -7.40 4.21 -11.32
CA ASN A 96 -8.26 5.37 -11.54
C ASN A 96 -8.57 6.09 -10.23
N LEU A 97 -8.95 5.36 -9.17
CA LEU A 97 -9.18 5.95 -7.85
C LEU A 97 -7.92 6.63 -7.31
N ALA A 98 -6.78 5.97 -7.43
CA ALA A 98 -5.52 6.51 -6.94
C ALA A 98 -5.13 7.76 -7.71
N ASN A 99 -5.22 7.76 -9.04
CA ASN A 99 -4.82 8.90 -9.87
C ASN A 99 -5.77 10.10 -9.73
N VAL A 100 -7.07 9.86 -9.69
CA VAL A 100 -8.06 10.93 -9.52
C VAL A 100 -7.88 11.64 -8.19
N ASN A 101 -7.47 10.93 -7.15
CA ASN A 101 -7.25 11.48 -5.82
C ASN A 101 -5.78 11.85 -5.54
N ASN A 102 -4.93 11.85 -6.56
CA ASN A 102 -3.50 12.17 -6.46
C ASN A 102 -2.77 11.34 -5.39
N LEU A 103 -3.10 10.07 -5.28
CA LEU A 103 -2.49 9.18 -4.30
C LEU A 103 -1.15 8.63 -4.78
N ASN A 104 -0.27 8.37 -3.83
CA ASN A 104 0.94 7.61 -4.05
C ASN A 104 0.69 6.20 -3.50
N ALA A 105 0.46 5.25 -4.39
CA ALA A 105 0.05 3.90 -4.01
C ALA A 105 0.85 2.84 -4.74
N TYR A 106 1.11 1.74 -4.04
CA TYR A 106 1.82 0.58 -4.55
C TYR A 106 0.96 -0.66 -4.29
N PHE A 107 0.63 -1.39 -5.36
CA PHE A 107 -0.26 -2.54 -5.32
C PHE A 107 0.53 -3.82 -5.61
N ILE A 108 0.30 -4.84 -4.80
CA ILE A 108 0.80 -6.20 -5.06
C ILE A 108 -0.42 -7.10 -5.25
N TYR A 109 -0.46 -7.83 -6.34
CA TYR A 109 -1.60 -8.65 -6.70
C TYR A 109 -1.18 -9.96 -7.34
N ASP A 110 -2.11 -10.93 -7.34
CA ASP A 110 -1.93 -12.22 -7.98
C ASP A 110 -2.66 -12.19 -9.33
N GLU A 111 -1.95 -12.54 -10.40
CA GLU A 111 -2.52 -12.69 -11.72
C GLU A 111 -1.96 -13.96 -12.36
N ASP A 112 -2.84 -14.89 -12.68
CA ASP A 112 -2.47 -16.18 -13.26
C ASP A 112 -1.42 -16.92 -12.41
N GLN A 113 -1.61 -16.91 -11.08
CA GLN A 113 -0.72 -17.54 -10.10
C GLN A 113 0.69 -16.93 -10.05
N LYS A 114 0.84 -15.71 -10.57
CA LYS A 114 2.08 -14.95 -10.51
C LYS A 114 1.87 -13.69 -9.69
N ILE A 115 2.85 -13.38 -8.85
CA ILE A 115 2.83 -12.14 -8.07
C ILE A 115 3.30 -11.00 -8.96
N LYS A 116 2.47 -9.98 -9.08
CA LYS A 116 2.73 -8.78 -9.86
C LYS A 116 2.58 -7.54 -8.99
N PHE A 117 3.16 -6.45 -9.43
CA PHE A 117 3.04 -5.18 -8.74
C PHE A 117 2.88 -4.04 -9.73
N ILE A 118 2.23 -2.96 -9.27
CA ILE A 118 1.99 -1.76 -10.03
C ILE A 118 1.93 -0.58 -9.06
N SER A 119 2.44 0.56 -9.46
CA SER A 119 2.40 1.78 -8.65
C SER A 119 1.88 2.96 -9.45
N THR A 120 1.40 3.98 -8.73
CA THR A 120 1.03 5.25 -9.35
C THR A 120 2.28 5.97 -9.85
N SER A 121 2.10 6.88 -10.81
CA SER A 121 3.23 7.58 -11.45
C SER A 121 4.06 8.42 -10.47
N LYS A 122 3.45 8.91 -9.39
CA LYS A 122 4.13 9.75 -8.39
C LYS A 122 4.83 8.96 -7.29
N TRP A 123 4.67 7.65 -7.26
CA TRP A 123 5.27 6.81 -6.21
C TRP A 123 6.79 7.04 -6.08
N SER A 124 7.49 7.02 -7.19
CA SER A 124 8.95 7.16 -7.21
C SER A 124 9.45 8.58 -6.93
N ASP A 125 8.57 9.58 -6.83
CA ASP A 125 8.95 10.94 -6.44
C ASP A 125 9.26 11.04 -4.93
N LEU A 126 8.70 10.15 -4.12
CA LEU A 126 8.82 10.17 -2.66
C LEU A 126 9.71 9.08 -2.10
N VAL A 127 9.92 8.00 -2.85
CA VAL A 127 10.72 6.84 -2.40
C VAL A 127 11.48 6.25 -3.59
N GLU A 128 12.58 5.58 -3.30
CA GLU A 128 13.36 4.87 -4.33
C GLU A 128 13.87 3.51 -3.86
#